data_da55940805072ed01ff48ccecbe18528
#
_entry.id   da55940805072ed01ff48ccecbe18528
#
_cell.length_a   1.000
_cell.length_b   1.000
_cell.length_c   1.000
_cell.angle_alpha   90.00
_cell.angle_beta   90.00
_cell.angle_gamma   90.00
#
_symmetry.space_group_name_H-M   'P 1'
#
loop_
_entity.id
_entity.type
_entity.pdbx_description
1 polymer ?
#
loop_
_entity_poly.entity_id
_entity_poly.type
_entity_poly.pdbx_seq_one_letter_code
_entity_poly.pdbx_strand_id
1 'polypeptide(L)'
;SGGEQRRVHFARGLMQLNNSINLNHPKYFLLDEPISSMDIYFELQVMEIIRKIANTGIGNLIIIHDLNLASKFSDEIILMAKSKVVKTGTPSNVFEEKTLSDVYGLKMKITNKPLRIYYY
;
A
#
# COMPACT_ATOMS: atom_id res chain seq x y z
N SER A 1 -13.27 3.39 -18.50
CA SER A 1 -13.54 2.64 -17.26
C SER A 1 -12.87 3.32 -16.07
N GLY A 2 -13.33 3.06 -14.86
CA GLY A 2 -12.73 3.62 -13.64
C GLY A 2 -11.26 3.22 -13.49
N GLY A 3 -10.90 2.00 -13.87
CA GLY A 3 -9.51 1.52 -13.84
C GLY A 3 -8.60 2.23 -14.84
N GLU A 4 -9.10 2.58 -16.02
CA GLU A 4 -8.33 3.35 -17.01
C GLU A 4 -8.04 4.77 -16.52
N GLN A 5 -9.03 5.44 -15.93
CA GLN A 5 -8.83 6.77 -15.34
C GLN A 5 -7.79 6.74 -14.23
N ARG A 6 -7.81 5.73 -13.35
CA ARG A 6 -6.82 5.58 -12.28
C ARG A 6 -5.41 5.36 -12.83
N ARG A 7 -5.26 4.57 -13.89
CA ARG A 7 -3.96 4.40 -14.57
C ARG A 7 -3.43 5.72 -15.13
N VAL A 8 -4.29 6.53 -15.75
CA VAL A 8 -3.92 7.86 -16.25
C VAL A 8 -3.49 8.79 -15.11
N HIS A 9 -4.23 8.82 -13.99
CA HIS A 9 -3.86 9.63 -12.83
C HIS A 9 -2.54 9.18 -12.22
N PHE A 10 -2.31 7.88 -12.11
CA PHE A 10 -1.05 7.32 -11.64
C PHE A 10 0.13 7.73 -12.56
N ALA A 11 -0.04 7.57 -13.86
CA ALA A 11 0.98 7.97 -14.84
C ALA A 11 1.30 9.48 -14.77
N ARG A 12 0.29 10.33 -14.58
CA ARG A 12 0.50 11.78 -14.39
C ARG A 12 1.32 12.07 -13.12
N GLY A 13 1.02 11.39 -12.01
CA GLY A 13 1.81 11.50 -10.78
C GLY A 13 3.28 11.11 -10.98
N LEU A 14 3.53 10.03 -11.71
CA LEU A 14 4.89 9.60 -12.07
C LEU A 14 5.64 10.64 -12.88
N MET A 15 4.98 11.27 -13.86
CA MET A 15 5.58 12.34 -14.64
C MET A 15 5.95 13.54 -13.78
N GLN A 16 5.12 13.92 -12.82
CA GLN A 16 5.41 15.00 -11.87
C GLN A 16 6.64 14.71 -11.01
N LEU A 17 6.81 13.47 -10.56
CA LEU A 17 7.99 13.05 -9.79
C LEU A 17 9.27 13.18 -10.62
N ASN A 18 9.24 12.82 -11.90
CA ASN A 18 10.40 12.90 -12.79
C ASN A 18 10.77 14.33 -13.18
N ASN A 19 9.79 15.21 -13.34
CA ASN A 19 9.99 16.59 -13.79
C ASN A 19 10.45 17.55 -12.68
N SER A 20 10.52 17.10 -11.42
CA SER A 20 10.99 17.95 -10.35
C SER A 20 12.52 18.10 -10.40
N ILE A 21 12.98 19.27 -10.81
CA ILE A 21 14.38 19.63 -11.10
C ILE A 21 15.26 19.71 -9.84
N ASN A 22 14.69 19.73 -8.63
CA ASN A 22 15.43 19.90 -7.39
C ASN A 22 15.90 18.55 -6.84
N LEU A 23 17.12 18.14 -7.17
CA LEU A 23 17.76 16.89 -6.71
C LEU A 23 18.11 16.87 -5.20
N ASN A 24 18.04 18.02 -4.52
CA ASN A 24 18.51 18.17 -3.13
C ASN A 24 17.38 18.09 -2.08
N HIS A 25 16.14 17.93 -2.48
CA HIS A 25 15.01 17.83 -1.54
C HIS A 25 14.42 16.42 -1.54
N PRO A 26 14.01 15.89 -0.37
CA PRO A 26 13.30 14.63 -0.29
C PRO A 26 12.00 14.71 -1.08
N LYS A 27 11.71 13.67 -1.85
CA LYS A 27 10.48 13.55 -2.64
C LYS A 27 9.56 12.54 -1.98
N TYR A 28 8.26 12.84 -2.03
CA TYR A 28 7.23 11.99 -1.49
C TYR A 28 6.13 11.78 -2.52
N PHE A 29 5.60 10.57 -2.57
CA PHE A 29 4.49 10.19 -3.43
C PHE A 29 3.33 9.69 -2.57
N LEU A 30 2.24 10.44 -2.57
CA LEU A 30 1.03 10.12 -1.82
C LEU A 30 -0.02 9.55 -2.76
N LEU A 31 -0.51 8.36 -2.45
CA LEU A 31 -1.42 7.59 -3.29
C LEU A 31 -2.63 7.15 -2.48
N ASP A 32 -3.80 7.59 -2.90
CA ASP A 32 -5.08 7.20 -2.29
C ASP A 32 -5.75 6.16 -3.17
N GLU A 33 -5.78 4.91 -2.68
CA GLU A 33 -6.34 3.74 -3.36
C GLU A 33 -5.93 3.61 -4.84
N PRO A 34 -4.63 3.63 -5.17
CA PRO A 34 -4.16 3.72 -6.56
C PRO A 34 -4.56 2.53 -7.42
N ILE A 35 -4.85 1.38 -6.80
CA ILE A 35 -5.16 0.12 -7.48
C ILE A 35 -6.64 -0.26 -7.46
N SER A 36 -7.48 0.52 -6.79
CA SER A 36 -8.91 0.25 -6.70
C SER A 36 -9.55 0.17 -8.09
N SER A 37 -10.43 -0.82 -8.30
CA SER A 37 -11.11 -1.09 -9.57
C SER A 37 -10.21 -1.52 -10.74
N MET A 38 -8.99 -1.95 -10.45
CA MET A 38 -8.12 -2.60 -11.44
C MET A 38 -8.28 -4.13 -11.36
N ASP A 39 -7.91 -4.84 -12.41
CA ASP A 39 -7.73 -6.28 -12.33
C ASP A 39 -6.39 -6.63 -11.64
N ILE A 40 -6.30 -7.86 -11.13
CA ILE A 40 -5.16 -8.35 -10.34
C ILE A 40 -3.82 -8.16 -11.07
N TYR A 41 -3.78 -8.31 -12.39
CA TYR A 41 -2.56 -8.15 -13.15
C TYR A 41 -2.04 -6.71 -13.09
N PHE A 42 -2.93 -5.73 -13.31
CA PHE A 42 -2.57 -4.32 -13.25
C PHE A 42 -2.30 -3.83 -11.82
N GLU A 43 -3.04 -4.36 -10.82
CA GLU A 43 -2.75 -4.07 -9.40
C GLU A 43 -1.30 -4.42 -9.07
N LEU A 44 -0.87 -5.62 -9.41
CA LEU A 44 0.51 -6.07 -9.16
C LEU A 44 1.53 -5.22 -9.89
N GLN A 45 1.28 -4.87 -11.16
CA GLN A 45 2.20 -4.01 -11.92
C GLN A 45 2.35 -2.63 -11.30
N VAL A 46 1.25 -2.00 -10.87
CA VAL A 46 1.30 -0.69 -10.20
C VAL A 46 2.08 -0.78 -8.90
N MET A 47 1.83 -1.80 -8.08
CA MET A 47 2.56 -2.00 -6.82
C MET A 47 4.05 -2.25 -7.04
N GLU A 48 4.43 -2.98 -8.08
CA GLU A 48 5.84 -3.19 -8.44
C GLU A 48 6.51 -1.88 -8.90
N ILE A 49 5.82 -1.04 -9.66
CA ILE A 49 6.33 0.28 -10.05
C ILE A 49 6.55 1.15 -8.82
N ILE A 50 5.57 1.21 -7.91
CA ILE A 50 5.68 1.95 -6.64
C ILE A 50 6.87 1.44 -5.83
N ARG A 51 7.09 0.13 -5.76
CA ARG A 51 8.25 -0.45 -5.06
C ARG A 51 9.57 -0.03 -5.69
N LYS A 52 9.65 -0.02 -7.01
CA LYS A 52 10.85 0.47 -7.73
C LYS A 52 11.11 1.95 -7.42
N ILE A 53 10.08 2.77 -7.36
CA ILE A 53 10.19 4.20 -7.01
C ILE A 53 10.71 4.35 -5.57
N ALA A 54 10.18 3.59 -4.61
CA ALA A 54 10.66 3.60 -3.23
C ALA A 54 12.15 3.25 -3.14
N ASN A 55 12.60 2.27 -3.93
CA ASN A 55 14.00 1.85 -3.96
C ASN A 55 14.95 2.95 -4.50
N THR A 56 14.45 3.98 -5.16
CA THR A 56 15.24 5.17 -5.56
C THR A 56 15.37 6.22 -4.45
N GLY A 57 14.78 5.99 -3.27
CA GLY A 57 14.82 6.92 -2.15
C GLY A 57 13.62 7.87 -2.06
N ILE A 58 12.58 7.68 -2.90
CA ILE A 58 11.33 8.44 -2.83
C ILE A 58 10.42 7.81 -1.78
N GLY A 59 9.99 8.60 -0.78
CA GLY A 59 9.03 8.14 0.21
C GLY A 59 7.64 7.94 -0.42
N ASN A 60 7.00 6.79 -0.16
CA ASN A 60 5.66 6.51 -0.66
C ASN A 60 4.70 6.29 0.51
N LEU A 61 3.59 7.03 0.52
CA LEU A 61 2.48 6.80 1.44
C LEU A 61 1.26 6.35 0.62
N ILE A 62 0.76 5.15 0.90
CA ILE A 62 -0.28 4.51 0.10
C ILE A 62 -1.45 4.11 1.00
N ILE A 63 -2.66 4.51 0.63
CA ILE A 63 -3.87 3.94 1.21
C ILE A 63 -4.26 2.73 0.38
N ILE A 64 -4.38 1.57 1.04
CA ILE A 64 -4.70 0.29 0.40
C ILE A 64 -5.59 -0.55 1.32
N HIS A 65 -6.54 -1.27 0.73
CA HIS A 65 -7.44 -2.14 1.48
C HIS A 65 -7.03 -3.61 1.46
N ASP A 66 -6.26 -4.03 0.48
CA ASP A 66 -5.75 -5.41 0.39
C ASP A 66 -4.59 -5.61 1.36
N LEU A 67 -4.85 -6.36 2.44
CA LEU A 67 -3.87 -6.64 3.49
C LEU A 67 -2.69 -7.49 2.98
N ASN A 68 -2.93 -8.37 2.00
CA ASN A 68 -1.87 -9.20 1.44
C ASN A 68 -0.93 -8.39 0.54
N LEU A 69 -1.46 -7.48 -0.26
CA LEU A 69 -0.66 -6.54 -1.03
C LEU A 69 0.10 -5.58 -0.10
N ALA A 70 -0.57 -5.05 0.93
CA ALA A 70 0.09 -4.24 1.94
C ALA A 70 1.25 -4.99 2.61
N SER A 71 1.04 -6.25 3.02
CA SER A 71 2.09 -7.05 3.65
C SER A 71 3.28 -7.33 2.74
N LYS A 72 3.04 -7.48 1.43
CA LYS A 72 4.07 -7.83 0.45
C LYS A 72 4.94 -6.63 0.05
N PHE A 73 4.32 -5.45 -0.07
CA PHE A 73 4.97 -4.30 -0.70
C PHE A 73 5.39 -3.19 0.27
N SER A 74 4.91 -3.18 1.51
CA SER A 74 5.23 -2.12 2.48
C SER A 74 6.43 -2.46 3.36
N ASP A 75 7.21 -1.44 3.69
CA ASP A 75 8.25 -1.51 4.73
C ASP A 75 7.63 -1.28 6.10
N GLU A 76 6.66 -0.36 6.17
CA GLU A 76 5.88 -0.03 7.37
C GLU A 76 4.39 0.02 7.08
N ILE A 77 3.60 -0.34 8.07
CA ILE A 77 2.14 -0.30 8.05
C ILE A 77 1.65 0.67 9.11
N ILE A 78 0.66 1.47 8.77
CA ILE A 78 -0.15 2.26 9.68
C ILE A 78 -1.56 1.69 9.63
N LEU A 79 -1.93 0.90 10.62
CA LEU A 79 -3.29 0.35 10.73
C LEU A 79 -4.20 1.38 11.39
N MET A 80 -5.26 1.74 10.70
CA MET A 80 -6.25 2.72 11.17
C MET A 80 -7.63 2.10 11.30
N ALA A 81 -8.35 2.50 12.33
CA ALA A 81 -9.76 2.18 12.52
C ALA A 81 -10.46 3.30 13.27
N LYS A 82 -11.71 3.60 12.91
CA LYS A 82 -12.54 4.64 13.55
C LYS A 82 -11.78 5.98 13.69
N SER A 83 -11.12 6.40 12.61
CA SER A 83 -10.34 7.65 12.52
C SER A 83 -9.17 7.74 13.52
N LYS A 84 -8.68 6.62 14.00
CA LYS A 84 -7.53 6.55 14.92
C LYS A 84 -6.49 5.56 14.40
N VAL A 85 -5.23 5.84 14.71
CA VAL A 85 -4.15 4.88 14.52
C VAL A 85 -4.26 3.80 15.59
N VAL A 86 -4.38 2.55 15.16
CA VAL A 86 -4.47 1.38 16.04
C VAL A 86 -3.08 0.84 16.33
N LYS A 87 -2.28 0.67 15.28
CA LYS A 87 -0.93 0.11 15.40
C LYS A 87 -0.06 0.56 14.23
N THR A 88 1.24 0.71 14.48
CA THR A 88 2.25 1.00 13.46
C THR A 88 3.44 0.07 13.59
N GLY A 89 4.13 -0.18 12.50
CA GLY A 89 5.35 -0.99 12.46
C GLY A 89 5.47 -1.81 11.18
N THR A 90 6.38 -2.77 11.18
CA THR A 90 6.53 -3.70 10.05
C THR A 90 5.25 -4.54 9.85
N PRO A 91 5.00 -5.05 8.64
CA PRO A 91 3.82 -5.89 8.39
C PRO A 91 3.67 -7.03 9.38
N SER A 92 4.75 -7.73 9.72
CA SER A 92 4.72 -8.84 10.69
C SER A 92 4.40 -8.40 12.12
N ASN A 93 4.72 -7.17 12.50
CA ASN A 93 4.41 -6.62 13.81
C ASN A 93 2.99 -6.10 13.90
N VAL A 94 2.46 -5.55 12.80
CA VAL A 94 1.12 -4.93 12.77
C VAL A 94 0.04 -5.98 12.53
N PHE A 95 0.28 -6.91 11.62
CA PHE A 95 -0.70 -7.92 11.24
C PHE A 95 -0.65 -9.12 12.19
N GLU A 96 -1.37 -8.99 13.29
CA GLU A 96 -1.63 -10.03 14.27
C GLU A 96 -3.10 -10.44 14.20
N GLU A 97 -3.38 -11.74 14.36
CA GLU A 97 -4.74 -12.29 14.24
C GLU A 97 -5.74 -11.57 15.13
N LYS A 98 -5.36 -11.33 16.40
CA LYS A 98 -6.22 -10.62 17.35
C LYS A 98 -6.47 -9.18 16.90
N THR A 99 -5.43 -8.43 16.58
CA THR A 99 -5.53 -7.02 16.18
C THR A 99 -6.40 -6.86 14.94
N LEU A 100 -6.17 -7.67 13.91
CA LEU A 100 -6.97 -7.61 12.68
C LEU A 100 -8.41 -8.08 12.92
N SER A 101 -8.62 -9.13 13.71
CA SER A 101 -9.97 -9.61 14.03
C SER A 101 -10.79 -8.55 14.76
N ASP A 102 -10.17 -7.83 15.71
CA ASP A 102 -10.82 -6.75 16.46
C ASP A 102 -11.16 -5.56 15.54
N VAL A 103 -10.26 -5.21 14.61
CA VAL A 103 -10.46 -4.08 13.70
C VAL A 103 -11.52 -4.38 12.64
N TYR A 104 -11.50 -5.55 12.04
CA TYR A 104 -12.39 -5.91 10.93
C TYR A 104 -13.69 -6.59 11.35
N GLY A 105 -13.78 -7.04 12.62
CA GLY A 105 -14.94 -7.79 13.10
C GLY A 105 -15.08 -9.18 12.47
N LEU A 106 -14.00 -9.74 11.95
CA LEU A 106 -13.94 -11.02 11.24
C LEU A 106 -12.90 -11.93 11.90
N LYS A 107 -13.11 -13.24 11.80
CA LYS A 107 -12.08 -14.19 12.21
C LYS A 107 -10.93 -14.16 11.20
N MET A 108 -9.75 -13.76 11.67
CA MET A 108 -8.54 -13.68 10.86
C MET A 108 -7.59 -14.81 11.23
N LYS A 109 -6.86 -15.31 10.24
CA LYS A 109 -5.75 -16.23 10.41
C LYS A 109 -4.55 -15.75 9.62
N ILE A 110 -3.37 -15.84 10.24
CA ILE A 110 -2.13 -15.35 9.65
C ILE A 110 -1.11 -16.48 9.58
N THR A 111 -0.45 -16.60 8.43
CA THR A 111 0.75 -17.44 8.26
C THR A 111 1.96 -16.54 8.08
N ASN A 112 3.14 -16.95 8.54
CA ASN A 112 4.31 -16.07 8.60
C ASN A 112 5.39 -16.37 7.55
N LYS A 113 5.30 -17.47 6.81
CA LYS A 113 6.31 -17.84 5.79
C LYS A 113 5.65 -18.43 4.55
N PRO A 114 5.21 -17.62 3.58
CA PRO A 114 5.16 -16.16 3.56
C PRO A 114 4.06 -15.59 4.46
N LEU A 115 4.16 -14.30 4.81
CA LEU A 115 3.10 -13.59 5.54
C LEU A 115 1.85 -13.54 4.66
N ARG A 116 0.78 -14.20 5.11
CA ARG A 116 -0.52 -14.26 4.42
C ARG A 116 -1.64 -14.11 5.43
N ILE A 117 -2.65 -13.35 5.04
CA ILE A 117 -3.82 -13.06 5.86
C ILE A 117 -5.03 -13.72 5.20
N TYR A 118 -5.73 -14.54 5.98
CA TYR A 118 -6.97 -15.21 5.62
C TYR A 118 -8.08 -14.71 6.52
N TYR A 119 -9.28 -14.56 5.98
CA TYR A 119 -10.47 -14.17 6.74
C TYR A 119 -11.64 -15.12 6.41
N TYR A 120 -12.50 -15.33 7.41
CA TYR A 120 -13.62 -16.27 7.35
C TYR A 120 -14.92 -15.57 7.73
#